data_19a806879146a5f787965428b0ba818f
#
_entry.id   19a806879146a5f787965428b0ba818f
#
_cell.length_a   1.000
_cell.length_b   1.000
_cell.length_c   1.000
_cell.angle_alpha   90.00
_cell.angle_beta   90.00
_cell.angle_gamma   90.00
#
_symmetry.space_group_name_H-M   'P 1'
#
loop_
_entity.id
_entity.type
_entity.pdbx_description
1 polymer ?
#
loop_
_entity_poly.entity_id
_entity_poly.type
_entity_poly.pdbx_seq_one_letter_code
_entity_poly.pdbx_strand_id
1 'polypeptide(L)'
;CRSLMIPGEEVTLNVGDIPVHINGIGIERVVEPIDAKDVVSTIQANVDAIRQAGGIASINHPNYKWAINHNHMIQVNGATLIEVFNGHSGTNSYGSKTKPSTEEIWDKILSSGKMIFGAATDDSHHYHDFDRRKANPGRGWICVQAKSLTQDDIMNSLKEGDFYSSTGVELDDLKITESSIESNVREEGHCEFTTVFTGTNGRKLFDTDSFSPRYNIPNT
;
A
#
# COMPACT_ATOMS: atom_id res chain seq x y z
N CYS A 1 9.19 -13.07 21.42
CA CYS A 1 8.36 -12.56 20.31
C CYS A 1 7.20 -13.51 20.08
N ARG A 2 6.03 -12.96 19.73
CA ARG A 2 4.89 -13.72 19.22
C ARG A 2 4.76 -13.39 17.74
N SER A 3 4.41 -14.36 16.91
CA SER A 3 4.14 -14.19 15.50
C SER A 3 2.79 -14.81 15.15
N LEU A 4 2.11 -14.23 14.18
CA LEU A 4 0.86 -14.72 13.63
C LEU A 4 1.04 -14.83 12.11
N MET A 5 0.64 -15.97 11.54
CA MET A 5 0.59 -16.14 10.09
C MET A 5 -0.84 -15.93 9.61
N ILE A 6 -1.02 -14.99 8.69
CA ILE A 6 -2.29 -14.71 8.02
C ILE A 6 -2.22 -15.35 6.64
N PRO A 7 -3.17 -16.21 6.24
CA PRO A 7 -3.20 -16.80 4.91
C PRO A 7 -3.30 -15.74 3.83
N GLY A 8 -2.56 -15.92 2.75
CA GLY A 8 -2.62 -15.03 1.61
C GLY A 8 -1.96 -15.65 0.38
N GLU A 9 -2.25 -15.08 -0.77
CA GLU A 9 -1.62 -15.44 -2.04
C GLU A 9 -1.53 -14.25 -2.97
N GLU A 10 -0.65 -14.31 -3.92
CA GLU A 10 -0.61 -13.40 -5.06
C GLU A 10 -1.33 -14.03 -6.25
N VAL A 11 -2.52 -13.53 -6.56
CA VAL A 11 -3.29 -13.90 -7.76
C VAL A 11 -2.64 -13.25 -8.97
N THR A 12 -1.97 -14.05 -9.79
CA THR A 12 -1.08 -13.58 -10.86
C THR A 12 -1.55 -14.05 -12.23
N LEU A 13 -1.72 -13.11 -13.17
CA LEU A 13 -2.02 -13.40 -14.57
C LEU A 13 -1.56 -12.25 -15.49
N ASN A 14 -1.69 -12.47 -16.80
CA ASN A 14 -1.45 -11.44 -17.80
C ASN A 14 -2.69 -11.25 -18.68
N VAL A 15 -3.03 -10.01 -18.98
CA VAL A 15 -4.00 -9.63 -20.00
C VAL A 15 -3.23 -9.23 -21.27
N GLY A 16 -3.05 -10.16 -22.18
CA GLY A 16 -2.03 -10.04 -23.23
C GLY A 16 -0.63 -9.93 -22.61
N ASP A 17 0.07 -8.83 -22.88
CA ASP A 17 1.42 -8.55 -22.31
C ASP A 17 1.37 -7.74 -21.00
N ILE A 18 0.20 -7.39 -20.51
CA ILE A 18 0.01 -6.55 -19.33
C ILE A 18 -0.13 -7.43 -18.08
N PRO A 19 0.85 -7.43 -17.15
CA PRO A 19 0.74 -8.18 -15.91
C PRO A 19 -0.32 -7.56 -14.98
N VAL A 20 -1.09 -8.42 -14.35
CA VAL A 20 -2.06 -8.09 -13.29
C VAL A 20 -1.76 -8.99 -12.11
N HIS A 21 -1.29 -8.40 -11.01
CA HIS A 21 -0.94 -9.09 -9.77
C HIS A 21 -1.73 -8.46 -8.62
N ILE A 22 -2.43 -9.31 -7.85
CA ILE A 22 -3.29 -8.85 -6.76
C ILE A 22 -3.10 -9.80 -5.57
N ASN A 23 -2.68 -9.24 -4.43
CA ASN A 23 -2.63 -10.03 -3.19
C ASN A 23 -4.04 -10.18 -2.60
N GLY A 24 -4.41 -11.41 -2.32
CA GLY A 24 -5.51 -11.76 -1.41
C GLY A 24 -4.96 -12.00 -0.01
N ILE A 25 -5.28 -11.12 0.94
CA ILE A 25 -4.81 -11.22 2.33
C ILE A 25 -5.96 -11.69 3.20
N GLY A 26 -5.73 -12.70 4.06
CA GLY A 26 -6.73 -13.25 4.96
C GLY A 26 -7.79 -14.12 4.25
N ILE A 27 -7.44 -14.70 3.11
CA ILE A 27 -8.33 -15.58 2.34
C ILE A 27 -8.57 -16.92 3.06
N GLU A 28 -9.77 -17.46 2.92
CA GLU A 28 -10.17 -18.76 3.48
C GLU A 28 -9.95 -19.93 2.50
N ARG A 29 -9.74 -19.62 1.22
CA ARG A 29 -9.47 -20.59 0.15
C ARG A 29 -8.67 -19.95 -0.97
N VAL A 30 -7.96 -20.78 -1.73
CA VAL A 30 -7.24 -20.37 -2.93
C VAL A 30 -8.19 -19.73 -3.94
N VAL A 31 -7.73 -18.69 -4.61
CA VAL A 31 -8.45 -17.95 -5.64
C VAL A 31 -7.77 -18.18 -6.99
N GLU A 32 -8.42 -18.96 -7.85
CA GLU A 32 -7.92 -19.15 -9.22
C GLU A 32 -7.97 -17.85 -10.01
N PRO A 33 -6.89 -17.49 -10.73
CA PRO A 33 -6.85 -16.27 -11.52
C PRO A 33 -7.93 -16.23 -12.59
N ILE A 34 -8.66 -15.15 -12.69
CA ILE A 34 -9.75 -14.93 -13.64
C ILE A 34 -9.27 -13.96 -14.72
N ASP A 35 -9.09 -14.45 -15.95
CA ASP A 35 -8.88 -13.64 -17.13
C ASP A 35 -10.23 -13.11 -17.65
N ALA A 36 -10.33 -11.83 -17.88
CA ALA A 36 -11.54 -11.19 -18.38
C ALA A 36 -11.23 -10.40 -19.67
N LYS A 37 -12.20 -9.60 -20.12
CA LYS A 37 -12.14 -8.93 -21.42
C LYS A 37 -10.98 -7.93 -21.57
N ASP A 38 -10.59 -7.25 -20.50
CA ASP A 38 -9.60 -6.19 -20.48
C ASP A 38 -8.98 -6.07 -19.07
N VAL A 39 -7.99 -5.17 -18.91
CA VAL A 39 -7.26 -4.97 -17.65
C VAL A 39 -8.19 -4.61 -16.49
N VAL A 40 -9.13 -3.68 -16.71
CA VAL A 40 -10.05 -3.21 -15.64
C VAL A 40 -10.98 -4.33 -15.22
N SER A 41 -11.61 -5.02 -16.19
CA SER A 41 -12.51 -6.15 -15.93
C SER A 41 -11.78 -7.30 -15.25
N THR A 42 -10.53 -7.55 -15.63
CA THR A 42 -9.68 -8.58 -15.02
C THR A 42 -9.32 -8.24 -13.58
N ILE A 43 -8.90 -6.99 -13.30
CA ILE A 43 -8.65 -6.55 -11.93
C ILE A 43 -9.93 -6.67 -11.10
N GLN A 44 -11.07 -6.20 -11.62
CA GLN A 44 -12.34 -6.26 -10.90
C GLN A 44 -12.76 -7.69 -10.57
N ALA A 45 -12.69 -8.62 -11.54
CA ALA A 45 -13.06 -10.02 -11.33
C ALA A 45 -12.23 -10.69 -10.24
N ASN A 46 -10.91 -10.43 -10.21
CA ASN A 46 -10.01 -11.01 -9.21
C ASN A 46 -10.16 -10.33 -7.83
N VAL A 47 -10.39 -9.03 -7.78
CA VAL A 47 -10.76 -8.33 -6.53
C VAL A 47 -12.04 -8.92 -5.93
N ASP A 48 -13.06 -9.14 -6.73
CA ASP A 48 -14.33 -9.73 -6.28
C ASP A 48 -14.15 -11.18 -5.81
N ALA A 49 -13.35 -11.99 -6.53
CA ALA A 49 -13.04 -13.36 -6.14
C ALA A 49 -12.29 -13.44 -4.80
N ILE A 50 -11.29 -12.57 -4.58
CA ILE A 50 -10.56 -12.45 -3.31
C ILE A 50 -11.52 -12.08 -2.17
N ARG A 51 -12.40 -11.11 -2.38
CA ARG A 51 -13.41 -10.71 -1.39
C ARG A 51 -14.40 -11.82 -1.09
N GLN A 52 -14.85 -12.57 -2.09
CA GLN A 52 -15.69 -13.77 -1.93
C GLN A 52 -14.98 -14.91 -1.20
N ALA A 53 -13.65 -14.94 -1.23
CA ALA A 53 -12.83 -15.85 -0.45
C ALA A 53 -12.56 -15.35 0.99
N GLY A 54 -13.23 -14.27 1.46
CA GLY A 54 -13.11 -13.70 2.80
C GLY A 54 -11.96 -12.70 2.97
N GLY A 55 -11.09 -12.56 1.97
CA GLY A 55 -9.90 -11.71 2.02
C GLY A 55 -10.14 -10.25 1.69
N ILE A 56 -9.08 -9.46 1.83
CA ILE A 56 -8.96 -8.11 1.27
C ILE A 56 -8.02 -8.13 0.08
N ALA A 57 -8.32 -7.32 -0.93
CA ALA A 57 -7.52 -7.23 -2.14
C ALA A 57 -6.54 -6.06 -2.07
N SER A 58 -5.26 -6.33 -2.36
CA SER A 58 -4.20 -5.35 -2.53
C SER A 58 -3.69 -5.38 -3.96
N ILE A 59 -3.71 -4.25 -4.65
CA ILE A 59 -3.17 -4.15 -6.01
C ILE A 59 -1.65 -4.02 -5.92
N ASN A 60 -0.93 -4.98 -6.50
CA ASN A 60 0.52 -5.03 -6.40
C ASN A 60 1.19 -4.12 -7.43
N HIS A 61 2.33 -3.55 -7.07
CA HIS A 61 3.33 -2.87 -7.91
C HIS A 61 2.81 -2.37 -9.28
N PRO A 62 1.87 -1.40 -9.32
CA PRO A 62 1.18 -1.00 -10.56
C PRO A 62 2.14 -0.56 -11.67
N ASN A 63 3.33 -0.06 -11.32
CA ASN A 63 4.38 0.35 -12.25
C ASN A 63 5.26 -0.81 -12.77
N TYR A 64 5.05 -2.05 -12.32
CA TYR A 64 5.74 -3.18 -12.91
C TYR A 64 5.36 -3.28 -14.40
N LYS A 65 6.36 -3.21 -15.29
CA LYS A 65 6.17 -3.04 -16.74
C LYS A 65 5.23 -1.90 -17.13
N TRP A 66 4.96 -0.94 -16.23
CA TRP A 66 4.02 0.19 -16.42
C TRP A 66 2.59 -0.25 -16.72
N ALA A 67 2.17 -1.35 -16.12
CA ALA A 67 0.97 -2.10 -16.45
C ALA A 67 -0.32 -1.40 -16.02
N ILE A 68 -0.37 -0.93 -14.78
CA ILE A 68 -1.57 -0.39 -14.15
C ILE A 68 -1.36 1.09 -13.86
N ASN A 69 -2.37 1.91 -14.15
CA ASN A 69 -2.35 3.34 -13.87
C ASN A 69 -3.62 3.78 -13.14
N HIS A 70 -3.68 5.04 -12.72
CA HIS A 70 -4.82 5.58 -11.97
C HIS A 70 -6.15 5.45 -12.75
N ASN A 71 -6.16 5.57 -14.10
CA ASN A 71 -7.40 5.44 -14.89
C ASN A 71 -7.98 4.03 -14.84
N HIS A 72 -7.15 3.00 -14.71
CA HIS A 72 -7.61 1.64 -14.45
C HIS A 72 -8.21 1.56 -13.06
N MET A 73 -7.49 2.08 -12.05
CA MET A 73 -7.83 1.94 -10.63
C MET A 73 -9.09 2.69 -10.21
N ILE A 74 -9.37 3.86 -10.77
CA ILE A 74 -10.61 4.60 -10.45
C ILE A 74 -11.88 3.86 -10.87
N GLN A 75 -11.80 2.92 -11.80
CA GLN A 75 -12.91 2.10 -12.29
C GLN A 75 -13.11 0.80 -11.47
N VAL A 76 -12.09 0.36 -10.73
CA VAL A 76 -12.13 -0.88 -9.93
C VAL A 76 -12.73 -0.61 -8.56
N ASN A 77 -13.65 -1.42 -8.08
CA ASN A 77 -14.29 -1.28 -6.77
C ASN A 77 -13.89 -2.40 -5.82
N GLY A 78 -13.78 -2.10 -4.53
CA GLY A 78 -13.56 -3.11 -3.49
C GLY A 78 -12.09 -3.51 -3.28
N ALA A 79 -11.13 -2.96 -4.02
CA ALA A 79 -9.73 -3.05 -3.64
C ALA A 79 -9.50 -2.20 -2.37
N THR A 80 -8.90 -2.78 -1.35
CA THR A 80 -8.63 -2.11 -0.07
C THR A 80 -7.28 -1.41 -0.07
N LEU A 81 -6.27 -2.05 -0.67
CA LEU A 81 -4.88 -1.61 -0.65
C LEU A 81 -4.33 -1.47 -2.06
N ILE A 82 -3.34 -0.59 -2.20
CA ILE A 82 -2.46 -0.50 -3.37
C ILE A 82 -1.02 -0.36 -2.90
N GLU A 83 -0.09 -1.05 -3.53
CA GLU A 83 1.33 -0.86 -3.24
C GLU A 83 1.81 0.49 -3.74
N VAL A 84 2.12 1.38 -2.81
CA VAL A 84 2.76 2.68 -3.08
C VAL A 84 4.29 2.55 -3.04
N PHE A 85 4.79 1.56 -2.32
CA PHE A 85 6.19 1.16 -2.34
C PHE A 85 6.28 -0.37 -2.39
N ASN A 86 7.19 -0.85 -3.24
CA ASN A 86 7.54 -2.27 -3.33
C ASN A 86 9.07 -2.37 -3.36
N GLY A 87 9.62 -3.22 -2.51
CA GLY A 87 11.06 -3.38 -2.30
C GLY A 87 11.80 -4.11 -3.42
N HIS A 88 11.08 -4.68 -4.40
CA HIS A 88 11.69 -5.29 -5.56
C HIS A 88 12.12 -4.23 -6.58
N SER A 89 13.38 -4.27 -7.01
CA SER A 89 14.00 -3.23 -7.87
C SER A 89 13.35 -3.09 -9.26
N GLY A 90 12.61 -4.11 -9.72
CA GLY A 90 11.95 -4.11 -11.05
C GLY A 90 10.56 -3.45 -11.06
N THR A 91 10.05 -3.01 -9.93
CA THR A 91 8.66 -2.53 -9.82
C THR A 91 8.46 -1.05 -10.15
N ASN A 92 9.55 -0.30 -10.37
CA ASN A 92 9.52 1.11 -10.77
C ASN A 92 8.71 2.03 -9.83
N SER A 93 8.71 1.76 -8.50
CA SER A 93 7.92 2.51 -7.52
C SER A 93 8.17 4.02 -7.57
N TYR A 94 9.40 4.45 -7.84
CA TYR A 94 9.78 5.85 -7.93
C TYR A 94 9.47 6.52 -9.28
N GLY A 95 8.81 5.79 -10.20
CA GLY A 95 8.52 6.33 -11.53
C GLY A 95 9.76 6.50 -12.42
N SER A 96 9.65 7.40 -13.39
CA SER A 96 10.74 7.76 -14.29
C SER A 96 10.60 9.22 -14.73
N LYS A 97 11.48 9.70 -15.63
CA LYS A 97 11.36 11.06 -16.21
C LYS A 97 10.01 11.31 -16.93
N THR A 98 9.34 10.24 -17.39
CA THR A 98 8.13 10.34 -18.23
C THR A 98 6.95 9.54 -17.70
N LYS A 99 7.13 8.82 -16.60
CA LYS A 99 6.10 7.97 -15.99
C LYS A 99 5.96 8.33 -14.52
N PRO A 100 4.73 8.42 -14.00
CA PRO A 100 4.49 8.75 -12.61
C PRO A 100 5.06 7.69 -11.67
N SER A 101 5.38 8.08 -10.45
CA SER A 101 5.63 7.16 -9.35
C SER A 101 4.33 6.47 -8.92
N THR A 102 4.44 5.39 -8.15
CA THR A 102 3.26 4.73 -7.56
C THR A 102 2.56 5.64 -6.56
N GLU A 103 3.30 6.51 -5.85
CA GLU A 103 2.73 7.54 -4.97
C GLU A 103 1.91 8.55 -5.76
N GLU A 104 2.40 9.04 -6.91
CA GLU A 104 1.64 9.93 -7.79
C GLU A 104 0.40 9.25 -8.40
N ILE A 105 0.46 7.94 -8.69
CA ILE A 105 -0.71 7.16 -9.10
C ILE A 105 -1.73 7.13 -7.97
N TRP A 106 -1.30 6.83 -6.74
CA TRP A 106 -2.14 6.77 -5.56
C TRP A 106 -2.80 8.13 -5.26
N ASP A 107 -2.02 9.23 -5.29
CA ASP A 107 -2.57 10.59 -5.13
C ASP A 107 -3.68 10.90 -6.12
N LYS A 108 -3.51 10.54 -7.39
CA LYS A 108 -4.54 10.73 -8.43
C LYS A 108 -5.80 9.90 -8.16
N ILE A 109 -5.67 8.70 -7.62
CA ILE A 109 -6.81 7.87 -7.22
C ILE A 109 -7.56 8.54 -6.06
N LEU A 110 -6.85 8.97 -5.00
CA LEU A 110 -7.45 9.67 -3.87
C LEU A 110 -8.09 11.00 -4.29
N SER A 111 -7.43 11.75 -5.16
CA SER A 111 -7.92 13.03 -5.68
C SER A 111 -9.17 12.89 -6.57
N SER A 112 -9.44 11.68 -7.10
CA SER A 112 -10.70 11.37 -7.78
C SER A 112 -11.89 11.13 -6.83
N GLY A 113 -11.65 11.15 -5.52
CA GLY A 113 -12.64 10.84 -4.48
C GLY A 113 -12.73 9.36 -4.13
N LYS A 114 -11.84 8.51 -4.65
CA LYS A 114 -11.82 7.09 -4.36
C LYS A 114 -10.87 6.78 -3.20
N MET A 115 -11.40 6.18 -2.14
CA MET A 115 -10.60 5.73 -1.00
C MET A 115 -9.93 4.39 -1.31
N ILE A 116 -8.62 4.34 -1.15
CA ILE A 116 -7.77 3.15 -1.17
C ILE A 116 -6.52 3.45 -0.33
N PHE A 117 -6.07 2.51 0.48
CA PHE A 117 -4.94 2.73 1.37
C PHE A 117 -3.62 2.33 0.70
N GLY A 118 -2.56 3.11 0.95
CA GLY A 118 -1.23 2.85 0.41
C GLY A 118 -0.45 1.89 1.30
N ALA A 119 0.04 0.80 0.72
CA ALA A 119 0.87 -0.20 1.41
C ALA A 119 2.33 -0.13 0.95
N ALA A 120 3.26 -0.42 1.87
CA ALA A 120 4.65 -0.72 1.56
C ALA A 120 4.90 -2.22 1.74
N THR A 121 5.62 -2.83 0.82
CA THR A 121 5.88 -4.27 0.78
C THR A 121 7.33 -4.58 0.39
N ASP A 122 7.76 -5.80 0.65
CA ASP A 122 9.08 -6.29 0.26
C ASP A 122 9.11 -6.89 -1.14
N ASP A 123 8.07 -7.63 -1.51
CA ASP A 123 8.04 -8.51 -2.68
C ASP A 123 9.31 -9.38 -2.74
N SER A 124 9.60 -10.05 -1.61
CA SER A 124 10.88 -10.69 -1.37
C SER A 124 11.08 -11.95 -2.18
N HIS A 125 12.20 -12.05 -2.87
CA HIS A 125 12.59 -13.19 -3.69
C HIS A 125 13.93 -13.79 -3.27
N HIS A 126 14.68 -13.13 -2.35
CA HIS A 126 16.01 -13.53 -1.91
C HIS A 126 16.10 -13.57 -0.38
N TYR A 127 16.10 -14.77 0.21
CA TYR A 127 16.05 -14.97 1.66
C TYR A 127 17.39 -15.36 2.29
N HIS A 128 18.39 -15.76 1.48
CA HIS A 128 19.67 -16.25 1.96
C HIS A 128 20.86 -15.42 1.51
N ASP A 129 20.68 -14.56 0.51
CA ASP A 129 21.73 -13.72 -0.07
C ASP A 129 21.27 -12.27 -0.01
N PHE A 130 21.81 -11.52 0.95
CA PHE A 130 21.43 -10.14 1.24
C PHE A 130 22.34 -9.17 0.49
N ASP A 131 21.76 -8.42 -0.44
CA ASP A 131 22.42 -7.38 -1.24
C ASP A 131 21.41 -6.26 -1.56
N ARG A 132 21.89 -5.00 -1.64
CA ARG A 132 21.03 -3.84 -1.95
C ARG A 132 20.29 -3.94 -3.30
N ARG A 133 20.80 -4.72 -4.23
CA ARG A 133 20.23 -4.96 -5.56
C ARG A 133 19.23 -6.12 -5.60
N LYS A 134 19.06 -6.83 -4.49
CA LYS A 134 18.16 -7.99 -4.38
C LYS A 134 16.91 -7.64 -3.62
N ALA A 135 15.80 -8.28 -3.98
CA ALA A 135 14.55 -8.19 -3.24
C ALA A 135 14.66 -9.04 -1.97
N ASN A 136 15.16 -8.43 -0.91
CA ASN A 136 15.29 -9.03 0.40
C ASN A 136 14.15 -8.60 1.33
N PRO A 137 13.84 -9.37 2.39
CA PRO A 137 12.91 -8.95 3.43
C PRO A 137 13.37 -7.68 4.19
N GLY A 138 12.42 -6.92 4.73
CA GLY A 138 12.68 -5.73 5.54
C GLY A 138 12.96 -4.47 4.74
N ARG A 139 12.45 -4.39 3.53
CA ARG A 139 12.58 -3.19 2.69
C ARG A 139 11.36 -2.28 2.76
N GLY A 140 10.20 -2.86 2.97
CA GLY A 140 8.96 -2.16 3.14
C GLY A 140 7.98 -3.01 3.96
N TRP A 141 7.25 -2.37 4.84
CA TRP A 141 6.26 -3.03 5.69
C TRP A 141 5.13 -2.08 6.08
N ILE A 142 4.11 -2.63 6.69
CA ILE A 142 3.05 -1.87 7.35
C ILE A 142 3.11 -2.08 8.86
N CYS A 143 2.82 -1.03 9.64
CA CYS A 143 2.66 -1.09 11.08
C CYS A 143 1.17 -0.95 11.39
N VAL A 144 0.55 -2.01 11.87
CA VAL A 144 -0.90 -2.10 12.08
C VAL A 144 -1.25 -1.82 13.52
N GLN A 145 -2.17 -0.90 13.76
CA GLN A 145 -2.74 -0.64 15.08
C GLN A 145 -3.93 -1.58 15.31
N ALA A 146 -3.66 -2.75 15.89
CA ALA A 146 -4.69 -3.75 16.17
C ALA A 146 -4.92 -3.89 17.68
N LYS A 147 -6.15 -4.26 18.08
CA LYS A 147 -6.52 -4.46 19.50
C LYS A 147 -5.79 -5.63 20.12
N SER A 148 -5.57 -6.68 19.34
CA SER A 148 -4.81 -7.86 19.77
C SER A 148 -4.12 -8.51 18.57
N LEU A 149 -3.17 -9.43 18.85
CA LEU A 149 -2.48 -10.20 17.82
C LEU A 149 -3.36 -11.40 17.40
N THR A 150 -4.48 -11.10 16.74
CA THR A 150 -5.39 -12.07 16.10
C THR A 150 -5.60 -11.70 14.65
N GLN A 151 -5.94 -12.68 13.81
CA GLN A 151 -6.22 -12.41 12.40
C GLN A 151 -7.37 -11.42 12.25
N ASP A 152 -8.47 -11.60 12.99
CA ASP A 152 -9.65 -10.75 12.89
C ASP A 152 -9.34 -9.28 13.23
N ASP A 153 -8.61 -9.02 14.33
CA ASP A 153 -8.27 -7.66 14.72
C ASP A 153 -7.34 -6.99 13.68
N ILE A 154 -6.35 -7.73 13.16
CA ILE A 154 -5.44 -7.22 12.12
C ILE A 154 -6.22 -6.95 10.83
N MET A 155 -7.05 -7.89 10.37
CA MET A 155 -7.84 -7.73 9.15
C MET A 155 -8.84 -6.58 9.25
N ASN A 156 -9.43 -6.35 10.41
CA ASN A 156 -10.31 -5.20 10.65
C ASN A 156 -9.54 -3.90 10.57
N SER A 157 -8.38 -3.80 11.23
CA SER A 157 -7.54 -2.61 11.16
C SER A 157 -7.08 -2.32 9.71
N LEU A 158 -6.74 -3.33 8.92
CA LEU A 158 -6.41 -3.15 7.50
C LEU A 158 -7.57 -2.61 6.67
N LYS A 159 -8.81 -3.06 6.95
CA LYS A 159 -10.02 -2.58 6.27
C LYS A 159 -10.34 -1.13 6.60
N GLU A 160 -10.09 -0.72 7.84
CA GLU A 160 -10.37 0.63 8.34
C GLU A 160 -9.23 1.63 8.04
N GLY A 161 -8.04 1.13 7.66
CA GLY A 161 -6.86 1.95 7.42
C GLY A 161 -6.09 2.31 8.69
N ASP A 162 -6.29 1.55 9.78
CA ASP A 162 -5.60 1.74 11.06
C ASP A 162 -4.17 1.19 10.99
N PHE A 163 -3.38 1.71 10.09
CA PHE A 163 -1.98 1.36 9.90
C PHE A 163 -1.22 2.50 9.21
N TYR A 164 0.11 2.44 9.25
CA TYR A 164 0.96 3.24 8.39
C TYR A 164 1.96 2.34 7.65
N SER A 165 2.43 2.82 6.51
CA SER A 165 3.44 2.16 5.69
C SER A 165 4.82 2.74 5.96
N SER A 166 5.84 1.90 5.98
CA SER A 166 7.21 2.33 6.28
C SER A 166 8.24 1.62 5.41
N THR A 167 9.33 2.33 5.17
CA THR A 167 10.58 1.80 4.60
C THR A 167 11.77 2.04 5.54
N GLY A 168 11.47 2.38 6.81
CA GLY A 168 12.49 2.64 7.84
C GLY A 168 12.03 3.56 8.97
N VAL A 169 11.07 4.46 8.72
CA VAL A 169 10.57 5.36 9.76
C VAL A 169 9.61 4.60 10.67
N GLU A 170 9.81 4.72 11.99
CA GLU A 170 8.87 4.23 12.99
C GLU A 170 8.17 5.40 13.70
N LEU A 171 6.88 5.23 13.96
CA LEU A 171 6.09 6.17 14.74
C LEU A 171 5.81 5.58 16.13
N ASP A 172 6.05 6.36 17.18
CA ASP A 172 5.66 5.99 18.54
C ASP A 172 4.17 6.24 18.77
N ASP A 173 3.58 7.19 18.03
CA ASP A 173 2.14 7.46 18.05
C ASP A 173 1.68 8.06 16.72
N LEU A 174 0.45 7.76 16.32
CA LEU A 174 -0.25 8.35 15.17
C LEU A 174 -1.70 8.56 15.55
N LYS A 175 -2.15 9.80 15.50
CA LYS A 175 -3.53 10.18 15.81
C LYS A 175 -4.13 10.99 14.66
N ILE A 176 -5.21 10.46 14.10
CA ILE A 176 -5.98 11.10 13.05
C ILE A 176 -7.38 11.40 13.58
N THR A 177 -7.81 12.64 13.47
CA THR A 177 -9.13 13.11 13.86
C THR A 177 -9.76 13.91 12.72
N GLU A 178 -11.02 14.31 12.86
CA GLU A 178 -11.67 15.20 11.88
C GLU A 178 -10.99 16.58 11.77
N SER A 179 -10.26 17.01 12.81
CA SER A 179 -9.66 18.35 12.88
C SER A 179 -8.14 18.38 12.86
N SER A 180 -7.46 17.24 13.02
CA SER A 180 -5.99 17.21 13.03
C SER A 180 -5.42 15.85 12.66
N ILE A 181 -4.18 15.89 12.15
CA ILE A 181 -3.29 14.75 12.01
C ILE A 181 -2.06 15.02 12.85
N GLU A 182 -1.73 14.11 13.76
CA GLU A 182 -0.63 14.24 14.72
C GLU A 182 0.15 12.94 14.74
N SER A 183 1.47 13.00 14.80
CA SER A 183 2.30 11.80 15.01
C SER A 183 3.50 12.12 15.89
N ASN A 184 4.10 11.07 16.46
CA ASN A 184 5.39 11.14 17.10
C ASN A 184 6.34 10.22 16.34
N VAL A 185 7.30 10.80 15.64
CA VAL A 185 8.33 10.06 14.91
C VAL A 185 9.37 9.58 15.93
N ARG A 186 9.65 8.27 15.92
CA ARG A 186 10.68 7.71 16.77
C ARG A 186 12.05 8.25 16.37
N GLU A 187 12.74 8.84 17.32
CA GLU A 187 14.10 9.32 17.09
C GLU A 187 15.08 8.14 17.04
N GLU A 188 15.74 7.98 15.90
CA GLU A 188 16.74 6.93 15.70
C GLU A 188 18.09 7.52 15.27
N GLY A 189 19.06 7.44 16.18
CA GLY A 189 20.44 7.81 15.92
C GLY A 189 20.61 9.30 15.54
N HIS A 190 21.19 9.55 14.35
CA HIS A 190 21.44 10.88 13.81
C HIS A 190 20.59 11.15 12.55
N CYS A 191 19.42 10.49 12.43
CA CYS A 191 18.53 10.70 11.30
C CYS A 191 17.81 12.04 11.41
N GLU A 192 17.76 12.78 10.31
CA GLU A 192 16.93 13.96 10.16
C GLU A 192 15.65 13.56 9.40
N PHE A 193 14.52 14.05 9.87
CA PHE A 193 13.22 13.77 9.26
C PHE A 193 12.52 15.07 8.89
N THR A 194 11.89 15.08 7.73
CA THR A 194 10.94 16.12 7.36
C THR A 194 9.59 15.47 7.12
N THR A 195 8.58 15.84 7.92
CA THR A 195 7.20 15.42 7.70
C THR A 195 6.52 16.39 6.75
N VAL A 196 5.91 15.86 5.70
CA VAL A 196 5.15 16.62 4.71
C VAL A 196 3.69 16.19 4.74
N PHE A 197 2.78 17.13 5.00
CA PHE A 197 1.35 16.92 4.88
C PHE A 197 0.90 17.30 3.48
N THR A 198 0.31 16.34 2.79
CA THR A 198 -0.06 16.47 1.38
C THR A 198 -1.59 16.41 1.23
N GLY A 199 -2.15 17.28 0.44
CA GLY A 199 -3.56 17.32 0.10
C GLY A 199 -3.80 16.95 -1.36
N THR A 200 -5.03 17.17 -1.82
CA THR A 200 -5.51 16.84 -3.17
C THR A 200 -4.54 17.30 -4.25
N ASN A 201 -4.31 16.44 -5.24
CA ASN A 201 -3.39 16.62 -6.38
C ASN A 201 -1.91 16.80 -5.93
N GLY A 202 -1.48 16.12 -4.88
CA GLY A 202 -0.10 16.15 -4.41
C GLY A 202 0.32 17.52 -3.84
N ARG A 203 -0.64 18.40 -3.53
CA ARG A 203 -0.33 19.73 -3.03
C ARG A 203 0.23 19.68 -1.61
N LYS A 204 1.46 20.13 -1.42
CA LYS A 204 2.03 20.31 -0.09
C LYS A 204 1.19 21.34 0.70
N LEU A 205 0.66 20.91 1.84
CA LEU A 205 -0.13 21.74 2.76
C LEU A 205 0.74 22.35 3.84
N PHE A 206 1.62 21.55 4.42
CA PHE A 206 2.52 21.94 5.51
C PHE A 206 3.71 20.99 5.55
N ASP A 207 4.85 21.44 6.02
CA ASP A 207 6.02 20.62 6.32
C ASP A 207 6.71 21.09 7.60
N THR A 208 7.39 20.15 8.28
CA THR A 208 8.12 20.40 9.51
C THR A 208 9.17 19.33 9.78
N ASP A 209 10.27 19.73 10.42
CA ASP A 209 11.33 18.83 10.88
C ASP A 209 11.14 18.42 12.35
N SER A 210 9.98 18.73 12.94
CA SER A 210 9.62 18.31 14.30
C SER A 210 9.42 16.80 14.37
N PHE A 211 9.93 16.17 15.44
CA PHE A 211 9.62 14.78 15.78
C PHE A 211 8.16 14.58 16.24
N SER A 212 7.45 15.66 16.56
CA SER A 212 6.02 15.65 16.91
C SER A 212 5.23 16.53 15.93
N PRO A 213 5.16 16.16 14.64
CA PRO A 213 4.45 16.93 13.64
C PRO A 213 2.93 16.94 13.90
N ARG A 214 2.33 18.10 13.67
CA ARG A 214 0.89 18.28 13.76
C ARG A 214 0.40 19.16 12.61
N TYR A 215 -0.65 18.72 11.95
CA TYR A 215 -1.39 19.49 10.96
C TYR A 215 -2.85 19.65 11.42
N ASN A 216 -3.31 20.90 11.54
CA ASN A 216 -4.72 21.20 11.81
C ASN A 216 -5.46 21.26 10.47
N ILE A 217 -6.48 20.40 10.31
CA ILE A 217 -7.33 20.34 9.12
C ILE A 217 -8.26 21.56 9.16
N PRO A 218 -8.23 22.44 8.14
CA PRO A 218 -9.12 23.60 8.11
C PRO A 218 -10.59 23.18 8.10
N ASN A 219 -11.42 23.88 8.85
CA ASN A 219 -12.88 23.72 8.75
C ASN A 219 -13.30 24.12 7.31
N THR A 220 -13.95 23.21 6.58
CA THR A 220 -14.50 23.46 5.25
C THR A 220 -15.86 24.11 5.34
#